data_0230b868a680e7288284d5a668ed33a0
#
_entry.id   0230b868a680e7288284d5a668ed33a0
#
_cell.length_a   1.000
_cell.length_b   1.000
_cell.length_c   1.000
_cell.angle_alpha   90.00
_cell.angle_beta   90.00
_cell.angle_gamma   90.00
#
_symmetry.space_group_name_H-M   'P 1'
#
loop_
_entity.id
_entity.type
_entity.pdbx_description
1 polymer ?
#
loop_
_entity_poly.entity_id
_entity_poly.type
_entity_poly.pdbx_seq_one_letter_code
_entity_poly.pdbx_strand_id
1 'polypeptide(L)'
;MVKRADGYYIQFCIQSDRSEKIEVTGSAIGLDVGLKEFYTDSKGVTVENPRFLRKGKRRLQKAQRRLSRRVKGSQNKKKAKVILGKHHLKISRQRKDFAVKLARCVIQSNDCVVVR
;
A
#
# COMPACT_ATOMS: atom_id res chain seq x y z
N MET A 1 -8.42 18.33 -8.49
CA MET A 1 -7.82 17.37 -9.45
C MET A 1 -6.41 17.01 -9.01
N VAL A 2 -6.06 15.72 -8.99
CA VAL A 2 -4.74 15.23 -8.58
C VAL A 2 -4.08 14.50 -9.74
N LYS A 3 -2.85 14.91 -10.10
CA LYS A 3 -2.03 14.25 -11.12
C LYS A 3 -1.20 13.14 -10.48
N ARG A 4 -1.28 11.92 -11.02
CA ARG A 4 -0.41 10.80 -10.66
C ARG A 4 0.38 10.31 -11.88
N ALA A 5 1.28 9.35 -11.69
CA ALA A 5 2.11 8.83 -12.77
C ALA A 5 1.34 8.10 -13.89
N ASP A 6 0.14 7.61 -13.59
CA ASP A 6 -0.73 6.86 -14.51
C ASP A 6 -1.90 7.68 -15.07
N GLY A 7 -2.10 8.93 -14.60
CA GLY A 7 -3.17 9.79 -15.10
C GLY A 7 -3.60 10.88 -14.13
N TYR A 8 -4.76 11.46 -14.42
CA TYR A 8 -5.40 12.48 -13.62
C TYR A 8 -6.60 11.88 -12.88
N TYR A 9 -6.82 12.33 -11.65
CA TYR A 9 -7.90 11.88 -10.79
C TYR A 9 -8.69 13.08 -10.29
N ILE A 10 -10.00 12.96 -10.29
CA ILE A 10 -10.90 13.92 -9.67
C ILE A 10 -11.28 13.36 -8.29
N GLN A 11 -11.20 14.20 -7.27
CA GLN A 11 -11.64 13.85 -5.93
C GLN A 11 -12.90 14.64 -5.63
N PHE A 12 -13.93 13.95 -5.21
CA PHE A 12 -15.19 14.52 -4.73
C PHE A 12 -15.24 14.36 -3.22
N CYS A 13 -15.64 15.45 -2.54
CA CYS A 13 -16.02 15.39 -1.14
C CYS A 13 -17.53 15.18 -1.10
N ILE A 14 -17.95 14.07 -0.52
CA ILE A 14 -19.37 13.76 -0.35
C ILE A 14 -19.65 13.58 1.13
N GLN A 15 -20.81 14.06 1.57
CA GLN A 15 -21.31 13.71 2.89
C GLN A 15 -21.92 12.32 2.80
N SER A 16 -21.40 11.40 3.59
CA SER A 16 -21.88 10.01 3.64
C SER A 16 -21.94 9.58 5.09
N ASP A 17 -23.06 9.03 5.49
CA ASP A 17 -23.16 8.35 6.77
C ASP A 17 -22.37 7.03 6.65
N ARG A 18 -21.34 6.87 7.48
CA ARG A 18 -20.48 5.69 7.56
C ARG A 18 -20.72 4.90 8.84
N SER A 19 -21.85 5.11 9.49
CA SER A 19 -22.23 4.32 10.66
C SER A 19 -22.50 2.87 10.23
N GLU A 20 -21.43 2.08 10.13
CA GLU A 20 -21.56 0.62 10.06
C GLU A 20 -21.91 0.13 11.46
N LYS A 21 -23.10 -0.46 11.63
CA LYS A 21 -23.43 -1.18 12.87
C LYS A 21 -22.59 -2.44 12.90
N ILE A 22 -21.46 -2.37 13.61
CA ILE A 22 -20.62 -3.54 13.88
C ILE A 22 -21.19 -4.20 15.12
N GLU A 23 -21.55 -5.47 15.01
CA GLU A 23 -21.97 -6.27 16.18
C GLU A 23 -20.78 -6.42 17.12
N VAL A 24 -21.03 -6.17 18.41
CA VAL A 24 -20.01 -6.29 19.46
C VAL A 24 -19.63 -7.76 19.60
N THR A 25 -18.37 -8.09 19.38
CA THR A 25 -17.84 -9.46 19.43
C THR A 25 -17.31 -9.83 20.81
N GLY A 26 -17.07 -8.85 21.70
CA GLY A 26 -16.39 -9.02 22.98
C GLY A 26 -14.92 -9.39 22.85
N SER A 27 -14.35 -9.33 21.66
CA SER A 27 -12.99 -9.77 21.36
C SER A 27 -11.99 -8.62 21.34
N ALA A 28 -10.83 -8.85 21.97
CA ALA A 28 -9.66 -7.97 21.90
C ALA A 28 -8.46 -8.71 21.32
N ILE A 29 -7.64 -8.03 20.53
CA ILE A 29 -6.45 -8.59 19.91
C ILE A 29 -5.26 -7.63 19.98
N GLY A 30 -4.08 -8.15 20.26
CA GLY A 30 -2.80 -7.46 20.13
C GLY A 30 -2.13 -7.84 18.81
N LEU A 31 -1.52 -6.86 18.13
CA LEU A 31 -0.77 -7.06 16.90
C LEU A 31 0.65 -6.52 17.07
N ASP A 32 1.64 -7.36 16.82
CA ASP A 32 3.04 -6.95 16.70
C ASP A 32 3.42 -6.85 15.21
N VAL A 33 3.71 -5.64 14.75
CA VAL A 33 4.01 -5.36 13.32
C VAL A 33 5.51 -5.45 13.08
N GLY A 34 5.91 -6.39 12.21
CA GLY A 34 7.32 -6.70 11.96
C GLY A 34 7.78 -6.51 10.52
N LEU A 35 9.10 -6.66 10.33
CA LEU A 35 9.73 -6.63 9.00
C LEU A 35 9.79 -8.04 8.38
N LYS A 36 9.95 -9.07 9.19
CA LYS A 36 10.02 -10.46 8.74
C LYS A 36 8.64 -10.95 8.36
N GLU A 37 7.74 -10.94 9.32
CA GLU A 37 6.31 -11.14 9.14
C GLU A 37 5.62 -9.78 9.02
N PHE A 38 4.43 -9.72 8.42
CA PHE A 38 3.68 -8.46 8.32
C PHE A 38 3.12 -8.06 9.68
N TYR A 39 2.52 -9.01 10.39
CA TYR A 39 2.24 -8.93 11.82
C TYR A 39 2.13 -10.32 12.44
N THR A 40 2.27 -10.37 13.77
CA THR A 40 1.93 -11.53 14.59
C THR A 40 0.85 -11.10 15.56
N ASP A 41 -0.18 -11.88 15.73
CA ASP A 41 -1.25 -11.59 16.69
C ASP A 41 -0.96 -12.16 18.07
N SER A 42 -1.73 -11.72 19.09
CA SER A 42 -1.61 -12.20 20.46
C SER A 42 -1.98 -13.69 20.64
N LYS A 43 -2.59 -14.31 19.64
CA LYS A 43 -2.92 -15.74 19.58
C LYS A 43 -1.80 -16.57 18.92
N GLY A 44 -0.70 -15.93 18.50
CA GLY A 44 0.43 -16.58 17.83
C GLY A 44 0.25 -16.79 16.33
N VAL A 45 -0.83 -16.28 15.73
CA VAL A 45 -1.01 -16.37 14.28
C VAL A 45 -0.16 -15.31 13.58
N THR A 46 0.62 -15.73 12.60
CA THR A 46 1.50 -14.86 11.83
C THR A 46 0.96 -14.64 10.43
N VAL A 47 1.07 -13.41 9.94
CA VAL A 47 0.76 -13.07 8.55
C VAL A 47 2.05 -12.76 7.81
N GLU A 48 2.29 -13.51 6.75
CA GLU A 48 3.51 -13.38 5.94
C GLU A 48 3.61 -12.02 5.25
N ASN A 49 4.81 -11.43 5.26
CA ASN A 49 5.07 -10.19 4.56
C ASN A 49 5.26 -10.44 3.04
N PRO A 50 4.38 -9.93 2.16
CA PRO A 50 4.44 -10.21 0.73
C PRO A 50 5.64 -9.56 0.01
N ARG A 51 6.37 -8.68 0.69
CA ARG A 51 7.63 -8.03 0.25
C ARG A 51 7.54 -7.43 -1.15
N PHE A 52 6.46 -6.72 -1.47
CA PHE A 52 6.19 -6.14 -2.79
C PHE A 52 7.34 -5.30 -3.34
N LEU A 53 8.01 -4.52 -2.47
CA LEU A 53 9.17 -3.72 -2.89
C LEU A 53 10.33 -4.62 -3.33
N ARG A 54 10.63 -5.69 -2.60
CA ARG A 54 11.69 -6.64 -2.94
C ARG A 54 11.42 -7.32 -4.28
N LYS A 55 10.18 -7.79 -4.49
CA LYS A 55 9.74 -8.38 -5.77
C LYS A 55 9.81 -7.38 -6.94
N GLY A 56 9.50 -6.08 -6.69
CA GLY A 56 9.57 -5.02 -7.68
C GLY A 56 10.96 -4.39 -7.90
N LYS A 57 11.92 -4.64 -7.02
CA LYS A 57 13.23 -3.95 -6.97
C LYS A 57 13.98 -3.99 -8.31
N ARG A 58 14.08 -5.14 -8.95
CA ARG A 58 14.79 -5.32 -10.23
C ARG A 58 14.18 -4.43 -11.34
N ARG A 59 12.84 -4.34 -11.41
CA ARG A 59 12.15 -3.49 -12.39
C ARG A 59 12.37 -2.01 -12.09
N LEU A 60 12.30 -1.61 -10.82
CA LEU A 60 12.58 -0.23 -10.40
C LEU A 60 14.01 0.18 -10.74
N GLN A 61 15.00 -0.65 -10.42
CA GLN A 61 16.40 -0.37 -10.73
C GLN A 61 16.64 -0.23 -12.25
N LYS A 62 16.03 -1.10 -13.06
CA LYS A 62 16.12 -1.00 -14.52
C LYS A 62 15.52 0.31 -15.04
N ALA A 63 14.34 0.70 -14.53
CA ALA A 63 13.69 1.95 -14.91
C ALA A 63 14.50 3.17 -14.44
N GLN A 64 15.07 3.13 -13.23
CA GLN A 64 15.93 4.18 -12.69
C GLN A 64 17.20 4.36 -13.54
N ARG A 65 17.91 3.28 -13.86
CA ARG A 65 19.09 3.31 -14.75
C ARG A 65 18.74 3.88 -16.12
N ARG A 66 17.58 3.51 -16.67
CA ARG A 66 17.09 4.06 -17.95
C ARG A 66 16.86 5.57 -17.85
N LEU A 67 16.26 6.05 -16.76
CA LEU A 67 16.02 7.48 -16.52
C LEU A 67 17.35 8.26 -16.40
N SER A 68 18.33 7.73 -15.65
CA SER A 68 19.62 8.38 -15.42
C SER A 68 20.41 8.58 -16.70
N ARG A 69 20.33 7.61 -17.64
CA ARG A 69 21.05 7.68 -18.93
C ARG A 69 20.43 8.63 -19.95
N ARG A 70 19.26 9.23 -19.66
CA ARG A 70 18.58 10.12 -20.62
C ARG A 70 18.98 11.57 -20.44
N VAL A 71 19.14 12.29 -21.54
CA VAL A 71 19.48 13.71 -21.57
C VAL A 71 18.43 14.54 -20.82
N LYS A 72 18.88 15.45 -19.96
CA LYS A 72 18.02 16.38 -19.21
C LYS A 72 17.20 17.22 -20.20
N GLY A 73 15.90 17.36 -19.93
CA GLY A 73 14.96 18.13 -20.77
C GLY A 73 14.34 17.34 -21.93
N SER A 74 14.94 16.22 -22.37
CA SER A 74 14.44 15.47 -23.53
C SER A 74 13.07 14.83 -23.31
N GLN A 75 12.29 14.68 -24.39
CA GLN A 75 11.01 13.95 -24.35
C GLN A 75 11.19 12.49 -23.89
N ASN A 76 12.29 11.87 -24.26
CA ASN A 76 12.62 10.52 -23.83
C ASN A 76 12.85 10.43 -22.31
N LYS A 77 13.44 11.48 -21.70
CA LYS A 77 13.55 11.54 -20.23
C LYS A 77 12.21 11.72 -19.56
N LYS A 78 11.32 12.55 -20.11
CA LYS A 78 9.94 12.71 -19.62
C LYS A 78 9.18 11.38 -19.66
N LYS A 79 9.23 10.63 -20.77
CA LYS A 79 8.65 9.29 -20.89
C LYS A 79 9.24 8.29 -19.86
N ALA A 80 10.57 8.28 -19.70
CA ALA A 80 11.23 7.42 -18.72
C ALA A 80 10.83 7.74 -17.27
N LYS A 81 10.64 9.03 -16.93
CA LYS A 81 10.13 9.48 -15.61
C LYS A 81 8.73 8.94 -15.32
N VAL A 82 7.84 8.98 -16.31
CA VAL A 82 6.48 8.44 -16.20
C VAL A 82 6.51 6.93 -15.95
N ILE A 83 7.34 6.18 -16.67
CA ILE A 83 7.47 4.72 -16.51
C ILE A 83 7.96 4.38 -15.10
N LEU A 84 8.99 5.06 -14.60
CA LEU A 84 9.48 4.89 -13.24
C LEU A 84 8.39 5.20 -12.21
N GLY A 85 7.67 6.31 -12.39
CA GLY A 85 6.55 6.71 -11.53
C GLY A 85 5.43 5.65 -11.48
N LYS A 86 5.09 5.04 -12.62
CA LYS A 86 4.10 3.95 -12.69
C LYS A 86 4.55 2.72 -11.90
N HIS A 87 5.84 2.37 -11.93
CA HIS A 87 6.36 1.25 -11.12
C HIS A 87 6.26 1.53 -9.61
N HIS A 88 6.63 2.74 -9.17
CA HIS A 88 6.48 3.14 -7.77
C HIS A 88 5.00 3.14 -7.34
N LEU A 89 4.13 3.70 -8.17
CA LEU A 89 2.69 3.77 -7.89
C LEU A 89 2.08 2.37 -7.75
N LYS A 90 2.47 1.42 -8.62
CA LYS A 90 2.01 0.04 -8.53
C LYS A 90 2.38 -0.60 -7.19
N ILE A 91 3.65 -0.48 -6.76
CA ILE A 91 4.10 -1.05 -5.48
C ILE A 91 3.37 -0.38 -4.30
N SER A 92 3.22 0.94 -4.34
CA SER A 92 2.49 1.69 -3.31
C SER A 92 1.03 1.22 -3.18
N ARG A 93 0.35 1.03 -4.32
CA ARG A 93 -1.03 0.53 -4.34
C ARG A 93 -1.13 -0.90 -3.79
N GLN A 94 -0.23 -1.80 -4.19
CA GLN A 94 -0.20 -3.18 -3.69
C GLN A 94 -0.01 -3.23 -2.17
N ARG A 95 0.90 -2.39 -1.64
CA ARG A 95 1.12 -2.30 -0.18
C ARG A 95 -0.12 -1.78 0.54
N LYS A 96 -0.72 -0.71 0.02
CA LYS A 96 -1.93 -0.12 0.61
C LYS A 96 -3.10 -1.10 0.57
N ASP A 97 -3.36 -1.74 -0.56
CA ASP A 97 -4.45 -2.69 -0.72
C ASP A 97 -4.30 -3.86 0.25
N PHE A 98 -3.10 -4.43 0.35
CA PHE A 98 -2.79 -5.51 1.28
C PHE A 98 -3.03 -5.11 2.74
N ALA A 99 -2.48 -3.96 3.16
CA ALA A 99 -2.65 -3.46 4.53
C ALA A 99 -4.13 -3.16 4.86
N VAL A 100 -4.86 -2.52 3.94
CA VAL A 100 -6.29 -2.20 4.14
C VAL A 100 -7.14 -3.47 4.24
N LYS A 101 -6.88 -4.48 3.41
CA LYS A 101 -7.62 -5.76 3.49
C LYS A 101 -7.40 -6.46 4.81
N LEU A 102 -6.15 -6.54 5.27
CA LEU A 102 -5.84 -7.16 6.57
C LEU A 102 -6.43 -6.37 7.74
N ALA A 103 -6.27 -5.04 7.73
CA ALA A 103 -6.87 -4.19 8.76
C ALA A 103 -8.38 -4.37 8.83
N ARG A 104 -9.07 -4.46 7.68
CA ARG A 104 -10.51 -4.72 7.64
C ARG A 104 -10.86 -6.06 8.28
N CYS A 105 -10.15 -7.13 7.96
CA CYS A 105 -10.38 -8.44 8.56
C CYS A 105 -10.22 -8.39 10.09
N VAL A 106 -9.16 -7.74 10.59
CA VAL A 106 -8.90 -7.62 12.02
C VAL A 106 -10.00 -6.82 12.72
N ILE A 107 -10.39 -5.67 12.16
CA ILE A 107 -11.41 -4.78 12.75
C ILE A 107 -12.80 -5.43 12.74
N GLN A 108 -13.14 -6.19 11.71
CA GLN A 108 -14.42 -6.90 11.65
C GLN A 108 -14.54 -8.04 12.66
N SER A 109 -13.43 -8.56 13.14
CA SER A 109 -13.39 -9.71 14.04
C SER A 109 -13.12 -9.34 15.51
N ASN A 110 -12.81 -8.09 15.80
CA ASN A 110 -12.40 -7.66 17.14
C ASN A 110 -12.86 -6.24 17.45
N ASP A 111 -13.34 -6.02 18.66
CA ASP A 111 -13.81 -4.70 19.14
C ASP A 111 -12.67 -3.81 19.60
N CYS A 112 -11.59 -4.42 20.07
CA CYS A 112 -10.40 -3.70 20.54
C CYS A 112 -9.15 -4.25 19.83
N VAL A 113 -8.37 -3.37 19.22
CA VAL A 113 -7.12 -3.73 18.53
C VAL A 113 -5.98 -2.87 19.08
N VAL A 114 -4.99 -3.52 19.68
CA VAL A 114 -3.77 -2.88 20.18
C VAL A 114 -2.62 -3.20 19.23
N VAL A 115 -1.93 -2.18 18.75
CA VAL A 115 -0.81 -2.34 17.80
C VAL A 115 0.49 -1.89 18.48
N ARG A 116 1.51 -2.74 18.39
CA ARG A 116 2.88 -2.46 18.84
C ARG A 116 3.84 -2.34 17.64
#